data_771417fdd643148999d79037e85ef989
#
_entry.id   771417fdd643148999d79037e85ef989
#
_cell.length_a   1.000
_cell.length_b   1.000
_cell.length_c   1.000
_cell.angle_alpha   90.00
_cell.angle_beta   90.00
_cell.angle_gamma   90.00
#
_symmetry.space_group_name_H-M   'P 1'
#
loop_
_entity.id
_entity.type
_entity.pdbx_description
1 polymer ?
#
loop_
_entity_poly.entity_id
_entity_poly.type
_entity_poly.pdbx_seq_one_letter_code
_entity_poly.pdbx_strand_id
1 'polypeptide(L)'
;ETIERMKIIRELRLGEYDVLVGINLLREGLDIPEVALVAILDADKEGFLRSETSLIQTIGRAARNSESKVIMYADNITRSMDRAIKETNRRREIQEQYNEEHGITPKTILKEVRDVIEATKVAEEAVEYKAEEKMSKKEKEKLIKKYTEEMMDAAKNLQFERAAQLRDMIEQLKK
;
A
#
# COMPACT_ATOMS: atom_id res chain seq x y z
N GLU A 1 10.24 -6.72 -9.60
CA GLU A 1 9.95 -5.26 -9.62
C GLU A 1 8.95 -4.86 -8.52
N THR A 2 7.79 -5.49 -8.41
CA THR A 2 6.77 -5.15 -7.38
C THR A 2 7.24 -5.54 -5.97
N ILE A 3 7.81 -6.72 -5.79
CA ILE A 3 8.31 -7.21 -4.50
C ILE A 3 9.50 -6.35 -4.01
N GLU A 4 10.41 -6.00 -4.91
CA GLU A 4 11.55 -5.14 -4.60
C GLU A 4 11.10 -3.74 -4.16
N ARG A 5 10.10 -3.16 -4.84
CA ARG A 5 9.48 -1.90 -4.44
C ARG A 5 8.87 -1.97 -3.03
N MET A 6 8.16 -3.05 -2.73
CA MET A 6 7.58 -3.26 -1.39
C MET A 6 8.66 -3.39 -0.32
N LYS A 7 9.76 -4.07 -0.63
CA LYS A 7 10.91 -4.20 0.26
C LYS A 7 11.53 -2.83 0.57
N ILE A 8 11.82 -2.01 -0.45
CA ILE A 8 12.39 -0.67 -0.29
C ILE A 8 11.48 0.23 0.58
N ILE A 9 10.16 0.16 0.37
CA ILE A 9 9.20 0.93 1.16
C ILE A 9 9.19 0.46 2.62
N ARG A 10 9.26 -0.84 2.85
CA ARG A 10 9.36 -1.41 4.19
C ARG A 10 10.64 -0.95 4.90
N GLU A 11 11.77 -1.01 4.21
CA GLU A 11 13.07 -0.58 4.74
C GLU A 11 13.08 0.92 5.07
N LEU A 12 12.46 1.77 4.24
CA LEU A 12 12.22 3.18 4.57
C LEU A 12 11.39 3.34 5.85
N ARG A 13 10.31 2.58 6.02
CA ARG A 13 9.46 2.63 7.21
C ARG A 13 10.16 2.13 8.47
N LEU A 14 11.11 1.22 8.32
CA LEU A 14 11.96 0.72 9.42
C LEU A 14 13.11 1.67 9.76
N GLY A 15 13.32 2.72 8.96
CA GLY A 15 14.41 3.67 9.16
C GLY A 15 15.78 3.18 8.68
N GLU A 16 15.81 2.14 7.83
CA GLU A 16 17.06 1.71 7.17
C GLU A 16 17.48 2.70 6.08
N TYR A 17 16.52 3.46 5.55
CA TYR A 17 16.73 4.58 4.65
C TYR A 17 16.09 5.85 5.21
N ASP A 18 16.80 6.96 5.11
CA ASP A 18 16.30 8.28 5.51
C ASP A 18 15.53 8.96 4.39
N VAL A 19 15.83 8.64 3.14
CA VAL A 19 15.28 9.29 1.95
C VAL A 19 14.95 8.27 0.86
N LEU A 20 13.78 8.43 0.26
CA LEU A 20 13.38 7.70 -0.93
C LEU A 20 13.22 8.66 -2.10
N VAL A 21 13.97 8.45 -3.18
CA VAL A 21 13.90 9.24 -4.41
C VAL A 21 13.31 8.40 -5.53
N GLY A 22 12.34 8.95 -6.25
CA GLY A 22 11.77 8.22 -7.37
C GLY A 22 10.82 9.03 -8.22
N ILE A 23 10.55 8.52 -9.41
CA ILE A 23 9.58 9.08 -10.35
C ILE A 23 8.24 8.39 -10.11
N ASN A 24 7.17 9.14 -9.88
CA ASN A 24 5.81 8.62 -9.66
C ASN A 24 5.64 7.65 -8.47
N LEU A 25 6.62 7.52 -7.61
CA LEU A 25 6.58 6.58 -6.49
C LEU A 25 5.40 6.82 -5.54
N LEU A 26 5.01 8.07 -5.35
CA LEU A 26 4.02 8.47 -4.35
C LEU A 26 2.58 8.60 -4.90
N ARG A 27 2.35 8.20 -6.14
CA ARG A 27 1.08 8.46 -6.81
C ARG A 27 -0.05 7.53 -6.40
N GLU A 28 0.21 6.24 -6.25
CA GLU A 28 -0.82 5.25 -5.94
C GLU A 28 -0.37 4.25 -4.86
N GLY A 29 -1.30 3.91 -3.97
CA GLY A 29 -1.20 2.76 -3.07
C GLY A 29 -0.21 2.86 -1.91
N LEU A 30 0.55 3.96 -1.77
CA LEU A 30 1.50 4.11 -0.67
C LEU A 30 0.87 4.82 0.51
N ASP A 31 0.96 4.19 1.65
CA ASP A 31 0.54 4.69 2.94
C ASP A 31 1.72 4.62 3.92
N ILE A 32 2.47 5.72 3.98
CA ILE A 32 3.72 5.83 4.75
C ILE A 32 3.56 6.96 5.76
N PRO A 33 2.99 6.67 6.95
CA PRO A 33 2.76 7.70 7.97
C PRO A 33 4.05 8.27 8.56
N GLU A 34 5.19 7.60 8.39
CA GLU A 34 6.48 8.03 8.88
C GLU A 34 7.10 9.18 8.06
N VAL A 35 6.53 9.50 6.89
CA VAL A 35 7.05 10.56 6.02
C VAL A 35 6.83 11.93 6.65
N ALA A 36 7.92 12.58 7.04
CA ALA A 36 7.92 13.93 7.59
C ALA A 36 8.12 15.02 6.52
N LEU A 37 8.69 14.69 5.37
CA LEU A 37 8.96 15.62 4.27
C LEU A 37 8.63 15.00 2.92
N VAL A 38 7.88 15.73 2.12
CA VAL A 38 7.71 15.45 0.68
C VAL A 38 8.32 16.59 -0.13
N ALA A 39 9.35 16.29 -0.89
CA ALA A 39 10.02 17.23 -1.78
C ALA A 39 9.64 16.93 -3.25
N ILE A 40 9.04 17.89 -3.93
CA ILE A 40 8.66 17.78 -5.34
C ILE A 40 9.64 18.62 -6.16
N LEU A 41 10.55 17.95 -6.86
CA LEU A 41 11.51 18.60 -7.74
C LEU A 41 10.84 18.94 -9.07
N ASP A 42 11.31 20.01 -9.73
CA ASP A 42 10.78 20.47 -11.01
C ASP A 42 9.24 20.58 -11.01
N ALA A 43 8.69 21.18 -9.97
CA ALA A 43 7.24 21.26 -9.78
C ALA A 43 6.55 22.14 -10.84
N ASP A 44 7.29 23.03 -11.49
CA ASP A 44 6.85 23.91 -12.58
C ASP A 44 6.92 23.27 -13.99
N LYS A 45 7.51 22.08 -14.11
CA LYS A 45 7.54 21.35 -15.37
C LYS A 45 6.17 20.74 -15.65
N GLU A 46 5.28 21.56 -16.23
CA GLU A 46 3.90 21.15 -16.52
C GLU A 46 3.84 19.85 -17.34
N GLY A 47 2.91 18.99 -17.00
CA GLY A 47 2.68 17.71 -17.64
C GLY A 47 1.82 16.81 -16.76
N PHE A 48 1.63 15.57 -17.19
CA PHE A 48 0.77 14.61 -16.49
C PHE A 48 1.18 14.39 -15.00
N LEU A 49 2.49 14.45 -14.70
CA LEU A 49 3.03 14.26 -13.35
C LEU A 49 2.95 15.52 -12.47
N ARG A 50 2.68 16.67 -13.08
CA ARG A 50 2.62 17.98 -12.42
C ARG A 50 1.27 18.65 -12.63
N SER A 51 0.26 17.89 -13.03
CA SER A 51 -1.12 18.37 -13.06
C SER A 51 -1.62 18.69 -11.64
N GLU A 52 -2.60 19.55 -11.52
CA GLU A 52 -3.26 19.89 -10.26
C GLU A 52 -3.60 18.65 -9.43
N THR A 53 -4.28 17.68 -10.04
CA THR A 53 -4.67 16.41 -9.36
C THR A 53 -3.45 15.62 -8.88
N SER A 54 -2.41 15.52 -9.72
CA SER A 54 -1.19 14.80 -9.36
C SER A 54 -0.46 15.46 -8.18
N LEU A 55 -0.38 16.79 -8.17
CA LEU A 55 0.21 17.55 -7.08
C LEU A 55 -0.60 17.38 -5.79
N ILE A 56 -1.93 17.50 -5.82
CA ILE A 56 -2.80 17.29 -4.66
C ILE A 56 -2.62 15.88 -4.09
N GLN A 57 -2.57 14.86 -4.95
CA GLN A 57 -2.33 13.48 -4.50
C GLN A 57 -0.98 13.32 -3.81
N THR A 58 0.08 13.89 -4.37
CA THR A 58 1.43 13.83 -3.81
C THR A 58 1.51 14.58 -2.48
N ILE A 59 0.94 15.78 -2.40
CA ILE A 59 0.82 16.56 -1.16
C ILE A 59 0.06 15.78 -0.08
N GLY A 60 -1.03 15.12 -0.46
CA GLY A 60 -1.86 14.31 0.44
C GLY A 60 -1.13 13.12 1.07
N ARG A 61 0.03 12.69 0.54
CA ARG A 61 0.85 11.65 1.18
C ARG A 61 1.51 12.12 2.48
N ALA A 62 1.78 13.41 2.59
CA ALA A 62 2.30 13.99 3.82
C ALA A 62 1.22 14.17 4.91
N ALA A 63 -0.06 14.14 4.57
CA ALA A 63 -1.14 14.45 5.49
C ALA A 63 -1.36 13.41 6.63
N ARG A 64 -0.62 12.31 6.64
CA ARG A 64 -0.69 11.29 7.70
C ARG A 64 0.21 11.58 8.90
N ASN A 65 1.15 12.49 8.74
CA ASN A 65 2.03 12.94 9.79
C ASN A 65 1.66 14.38 10.17
N SER A 66 1.37 14.63 11.43
CA SER A 66 0.93 15.94 11.94
C SER A 66 1.98 17.04 11.78
N GLU A 67 3.27 16.68 11.69
CA GLU A 67 4.39 17.61 11.57
C GLU A 67 4.99 17.65 10.16
N SER A 68 4.35 16.98 9.19
CA SER A 68 4.88 16.87 7.85
C SER A 68 4.89 18.19 7.09
N LYS A 69 5.88 18.31 6.20
CA LYS A 69 6.04 19.44 5.29
C LYS A 69 6.07 18.98 3.84
N VAL A 70 5.55 19.83 2.97
CA VAL A 70 5.69 19.65 1.52
C VAL A 70 6.42 20.84 0.94
N ILE A 71 7.49 20.59 0.19
CA ILE A 71 8.28 21.60 -0.50
C ILE A 71 8.22 21.34 -2.00
N MET A 72 7.79 22.33 -2.75
CA MET A 72 7.82 22.31 -4.21
C MET A 72 8.96 23.19 -4.71
N TYR A 73 9.95 22.58 -5.37
CA TYR A 73 11.06 23.27 -6.00
C TYR A 73 10.64 23.65 -7.42
N ALA A 74 10.65 24.96 -7.70
CA ALA A 74 10.20 25.53 -8.96
C ALA A 74 10.80 26.91 -9.17
N ASP A 75 11.08 27.27 -10.41
CA ASP A 75 11.50 28.63 -10.78
C ASP A 75 10.31 29.58 -10.82
N ASN A 76 9.14 29.07 -11.23
CA ASN A 76 7.90 29.84 -11.34
C ASN A 76 6.71 29.04 -10.82
N ILE A 77 5.73 29.72 -10.25
CA ILE A 77 4.46 29.10 -9.86
C ILE A 77 3.58 28.95 -11.09
N THR A 78 3.32 27.70 -11.49
CA THR A 78 2.40 27.39 -12.59
C THR A 78 0.94 27.44 -12.14
N ARG A 79 0.01 27.44 -13.12
CA ARG A 79 -1.43 27.41 -12.82
C ARG A 79 -1.82 26.14 -12.05
N SER A 80 -1.23 25.00 -12.37
CA SER A 80 -1.46 23.73 -11.69
C SER A 80 -0.97 23.77 -10.24
N MET A 81 0.20 24.36 -9.99
CA MET A 81 0.73 24.56 -8.63
C MET A 81 -0.17 25.49 -7.81
N ASP A 82 -0.53 26.66 -8.35
CA ASP A 82 -1.39 27.63 -7.67
C ASP A 82 -2.72 27.01 -7.23
N ARG A 83 -3.37 26.27 -8.12
CA ARG A 83 -4.61 25.57 -7.81
C ARG A 83 -4.44 24.48 -6.76
N ALA A 84 -3.38 23.67 -6.87
CA ALA A 84 -3.09 22.61 -5.90
C ALA A 84 -2.81 23.19 -4.49
N ILE A 85 -2.05 24.29 -4.41
CA ILE A 85 -1.76 24.99 -3.17
C ILE A 85 -3.06 25.54 -2.55
N LYS A 86 -3.86 26.27 -3.34
CA LYS A 86 -5.11 26.85 -2.87
C LYS A 86 -6.08 25.80 -2.36
N GLU A 87 -6.27 24.72 -3.10
CA GLU A 87 -7.18 23.65 -2.71
C GLU A 87 -6.67 22.91 -1.45
N THR A 88 -5.37 22.70 -1.34
CA THR A 88 -4.78 22.07 -0.15
C THR A 88 -4.94 22.95 1.09
N ASN A 89 -4.69 24.25 0.97
CA ASN A 89 -4.86 25.20 2.07
C ASN A 89 -6.34 25.29 2.48
N ARG A 90 -7.26 25.39 1.53
CA ARG A 90 -8.70 25.39 1.80
C ARG A 90 -9.14 24.16 2.59
N ARG A 91 -8.64 22.95 2.21
CA ARG A 91 -8.95 21.71 2.95
C ARG A 91 -8.38 21.73 4.36
N ARG A 92 -7.16 22.24 4.52
CA ARG A 92 -6.50 22.37 5.81
C ARG A 92 -7.27 23.32 6.73
N GLU A 93 -7.64 24.48 6.27
CA GLU A 93 -8.42 25.47 7.04
C GLU A 93 -9.74 24.88 7.54
N ILE A 94 -10.49 24.17 6.68
CA ILE A 94 -11.73 23.50 7.07
C ILE A 94 -11.47 22.43 8.14
N GLN A 95 -10.41 21.66 8.01
CA GLN A 95 -10.06 20.61 8.97
C GLN A 95 -9.60 21.22 10.31
N GLU A 96 -8.82 22.29 10.29
CA GLU A 96 -8.37 23.01 11.48
C GLU A 96 -9.56 23.59 12.24
N GLN A 97 -10.46 24.27 11.54
CA GLN A 97 -11.69 24.80 12.13
C GLN A 97 -12.54 23.68 12.76
N TYR A 98 -12.75 22.57 12.06
CA TYR A 98 -13.47 21.43 12.59
C TYR A 98 -12.80 20.85 13.85
N ASN A 99 -11.48 20.73 13.84
CA ASN A 99 -10.71 20.22 14.97
C ASN A 99 -10.84 21.13 16.19
N GLU A 100 -10.77 22.47 16.01
CA GLU A 100 -10.95 23.46 17.07
C GLU A 100 -12.35 23.39 17.68
N GLU A 101 -13.39 23.35 16.84
CA GLU A 101 -14.78 23.26 17.29
C GLU A 101 -15.08 21.99 18.09
N HIS A 102 -14.36 20.88 17.79
CA HIS A 102 -14.57 19.59 18.45
C HIS A 102 -13.48 19.22 19.48
N GLY A 103 -12.53 20.12 19.74
CA GLY A 103 -11.44 19.87 20.70
C GLY A 103 -10.52 18.72 20.27
N ILE A 104 -10.36 18.49 18.95
CA ILE A 104 -9.54 17.42 18.40
C ILE A 104 -8.10 17.91 18.22
N THR A 105 -7.15 17.25 18.86
CA THR A 105 -5.71 17.48 18.60
C THR A 105 -5.22 16.48 17.57
N PRO A 106 -4.74 16.93 16.39
CA PRO A 106 -4.20 16.06 15.36
C PRO A 106 -3.03 15.22 15.89
N LYS A 107 -2.99 13.94 15.53
CA LYS A 107 -1.90 13.03 15.89
C LYS A 107 -1.42 12.28 14.65
N THR A 108 -0.12 12.04 14.60
CA THR A 108 0.48 11.18 13.56
C THR A 108 -0.11 9.78 13.65
N ILE A 109 -0.47 9.21 12.50
CA ILE A 109 -0.99 7.85 12.42
C ILE A 109 0.16 6.87 12.68
N LEU A 110 -0.01 5.96 13.63
CA LEU A 110 0.91 4.85 13.85
C LEU A 110 0.35 3.61 13.16
N LYS A 111 1.15 3.01 12.28
CA LYS A 111 0.77 1.81 11.54
C LYS A 111 1.88 0.79 11.61
N GLU A 112 1.56 -0.45 11.98
CA GLU A 112 2.52 -1.55 11.99
C GLU A 112 3.16 -1.76 10.61
N VAL A 113 4.45 -2.07 10.61
CA VAL A 113 5.20 -2.46 9.42
C VAL A 113 5.04 -3.97 9.25
N ARG A 114 4.12 -4.40 8.41
CA ARG A 114 3.89 -5.83 8.13
C ARG A 114 4.99 -6.38 7.24
N ASP A 115 5.34 -7.65 7.44
CA ASP A 115 6.31 -8.33 6.59
C ASP A 115 5.75 -8.52 5.18
N VAL A 116 6.61 -8.32 4.18
CA VAL A 116 6.22 -8.46 2.75
C VAL A 116 5.71 -9.87 2.47
N ILE A 117 6.27 -10.86 3.16
CA ILE A 117 5.88 -12.27 3.03
C ILE A 117 4.45 -12.50 3.54
N GLU A 118 4.04 -11.86 4.65
CA GLU A 118 2.68 -11.96 5.16
C GLU A 118 1.67 -11.26 4.26
N ALA A 119 2.00 -10.07 3.74
CA ALA A 119 1.13 -9.33 2.83
C ALA A 119 0.92 -10.09 1.50
N THR A 120 1.94 -10.80 1.01
CA THR A 120 1.83 -11.62 -0.20
C THR A 120 1.00 -12.89 0.07
N LYS A 121 1.20 -13.56 1.21
CA LYS A 121 0.39 -14.72 1.63
C LYS A 121 -1.09 -14.36 1.77
N VAL A 122 -1.40 -13.25 2.46
CA VAL A 122 -2.79 -12.79 2.62
C VAL A 122 -3.41 -12.39 1.29
N ALA A 123 -2.63 -11.83 0.34
CA ALA A 123 -3.12 -11.51 -1.00
C ALA A 123 -3.34 -12.78 -1.85
N GLU A 124 -2.44 -13.76 -1.77
CA GLU A 124 -2.58 -15.06 -2.43
C GLU A 124 -3.78 -15.85 -1.87
N GLU A 125 -3.93 -15.92 -0.54
CA GLU A 125 -5.07 -16.54 0.12
C GLU A 125 -6.40 -15.86 -0.26
N ALA A 126 -6.44 -14.52 -0.34
CA ALA A 126 -7.63 -13.77 -0.75
C ALA A 126 -7.99 -13.97 -2.23
N VAL A 127 -7.02 -14.21 -3.11
CA VAL A 127 -7.23 -14.52 -4.53
C VAL A 127 -7.70 -15.98 -4.68
N GLU A 128 -7.11 -16.92 -3.94
CA GLU A 128 -7.57 -18.30 -3.90
C GLU A 128 -9.00 -18.41 -3.37
N TYR A 129 -9.34 -17.73 -2.27
CA TYR A 129 -10.70 -17.74 -1.69
C TYR A 129 -11.78 -17.22 -2.66
N LYS A 130 -11.47 -16.17 -3.44
CA LYS A 130 -12.39 -15.64 -4.48
C LYS A 130 -12.49 -16.54 -5.72
N ALA A 131 -11.46 -17.34 -6.00
CA ALA A 131 -11.47 -18.30 -7.09
C ALA A 131 -12.31 -19.55 -6.72
N GLU A 132 -12.23 -20.00 -5.46
CA GLU A 132 -12.95 -21.16 -4.95
C GLU A 132 -14.47 -20.96 -4.92
N GLU A 133 -14.97 -19.75 -4.63
CA GLU A 133 -16.40 -19.43 -4.62
C GLU A 133 -17.08 -19.57 -6.00
N LYS A 134 -16.30 -19.57 -7.09
CA LYS A 134 -16.82 -19.67 -8.47
C LYS A 134 -16.57 -21.01 -9.16
N MET A 135 -15.96 -21.98 -8.46
CA MET A 135 -15.60 -23.27 -9.07
C MET A 135 -16.79 -24.20 -9.21
N SER A 136 -16.88 -24.86 -10.36
CA SER A 136 -17.86 -25.93 -10.59
C SER A 136 -17.50 -27.18 -9.77
N LYS A 137 -18.51 -28.02 -9.45
CA LYS A 137 -18.29 -29.29 -8.71
C LYS A 137 -17.18 -30.18 -9.32
N LYS A 138 -17.09 -30.23 -10.66
CA LYS A 138 -16.05 -31.00 -11.36
C LYS A 138 -14.64 -30.43 -11.20
N GLU A 139 -14.52 -29.12 -11.08
CA GLU A 139 -13.24 -28.45 -10.86
C GLU A 139 -12.77 -28.64 -9.41
N LYS A 140 -13.69 -28.55 -8.44
CA LYS A 140 -13.42 -28.85 -7.02
C LYS A 140 -12.89 -30.28 -6.85
N GLU A 141 -13.55 -31.27 -7.46
CA GLU A 141 -13.11 -32.68 -7.40
C GLU A 141 -11.72 -32.91 -8.00
N LYS A 142 -11.39 -32.26 -9.14
CA LYS A 142 -10.06 -32.34 -9.73
C LYS A 142 -8.99 -31.71 -8.82
N LEU A 143 -9.30 -30.59 -8.21
CA LEU A 143 -8.37 -29.88 -7.31
C LEU A 143 -8.12 -30.69 -6.02
N ILE A 144 -9.18 -31.26 -5.43
CA ILE A 144 -9.09 -32.15 -4.28
C ILE A 144 -8.18 -33.34 -4.58
N LYS A 145 -8.33 -33.95 -5.77
CA LYS A 145 -7.49 -35.07 -6.18
C LYS A 145 -6.02 -34.65 -6.29
N LYS A 146 -5.75 -33.53 -6.94
CA LYS A 146 -4.41 -32.98 -7.08
C LYS A 146 -3.76 -32.69 -5.71
N TYR A 147 -4.45 -31.99 -4.81
CA TYR A 147 -3.93 -31.67 -3.48
C TYR A 147 -3.73 -32.94 -2.63
N THR A 148 -4.55 -33.98 -2.83
CA THR A 148 -4.36 -35.24 -2.14
C THR A 148 -3.08 -35.95 -2.60
N GLU A 149 -2.77 -35.91 -3.88
CA GLU A 149 -1.53 -36.48 -4.42
C GLU A 149 -0.30 -35.69 -3.93
N GLU A 150 -0.34 -34.36 -3.98
CA GLU A 150 0.74 -33.50 -3.45
C GLU A 150 0.93 -33.66 -1.93
N MET A 151 -0.14 -33.80 -1.16
CA MET A 151 -0.09 -34.04 0.28
C MET A 151 0.61 -35.37 0.62
N MET A 152 0.29 -36.44 -0.13
CA MET A 152 0.93 -37.74 0.02
C MET A 152 2.43 -37.68 -0.32
N ASP A 153 2.80 -36.95 -1.35
CA ASP A 153 4.21 -36.80 -1.75
C ASP A 153 4.98 -35.93 -0.76
N ALA A 154 4.37 -34.86 -0.24
CA ALA A 154 4.95 -34.04 0.83
C ALA A 154 5.19 -34.89 2.11
N ALA A 155 4.22 -35.74 2.49
CA ALA A 155 4.36 -36.63 3.64
C ALA A 155 5.47 -37.68 3.44
N LYS A 156 5.61 -38.28 2.24
CA LYS A 156 6.72 -39.20 1.91
C LYS A 156 8.09 -38.53 2.02
N ASN A 157 8.15 -37.23 1.66
CA ASN A 157 9.38 -36.43 1.73
C ASN A 157 9.61 -35.79 3.11
N LEU A 158 8.88 -36.21 4.15
CA LEU A 158 8.95 -35.72 5.53
C LEU A 158 8.66 -34.21 5.67
N GLN A 159 7.97 -33.60 4.70
CA GLN A 159 7.54 -32.20 4.73
C GLN A 159 6.18 -32.06 5.44
N PHE A 160 6.16 -32.31 6.73
CA PHE A 160 4.91 -32.44 7.49
C PHE A 160 4.10 -31.15 7.57
N GLU A 161 4.74 -29.97 7.61
CA GLU A 161 4.04 -28.68 7.57
C GLU A 161 3.30 -28.49 6.25
N ARG A 162 3.95 -28.81 5.14
CA ARG A 162 3.35 -28.74 3.80
C ARG A 162 2.19 -29.72 3.65
N ALA A 163 2.34 -30.94 4.17
CA ALA A 163 1.28 -31.94 4.17
C ALA A 163 0.07 -31.49 5.00
N ALA A 164 0.29 -30.85 6.16
CA ALA A 164 -0.77 -30.29 7.00
C ALA A 164 -1.54 -29.17 6.30
N GLN A 165 -0.84 -28.23 5.64
CA GLN A 165 -1.46 -27.16 4.86
C GLN A 165 -2.36 -27.69 3.73
N LEU A 166 -1.86 -28.67 2.97
CA LEU A 166 -2.64 -29.30 1.89
C LEU A 166 -3.87 -30.06 2.41
N ARG A 167 -3.78 -30.70 3.58
CA ARG A 167 -4.93 -31.33 4.23
C ARG A 167 -6.00 -30.30 4.57
N ASP A 168 -5.61 -29.17 5.15
CA ASP A 168 -6.54 -28.12 5.57
C ASP A 168 -7.23 -27.48 4.35
N MET A 169 -6.51 -27.30 3.23
CA MET A 169 -7.09 -26.88 1.94
C MET A 169 -8.11 -27.89 1.39
N ILE A 170 -7.82 -29.19 1.47
CA ILE A 170 -8.76 -30.24 1.05
C ILE A 170 -10.04 -30.22 1.89
N GLU A 171 -9.93 -30.00 3.20
CA GLU A 171 -11.09 -29.90 4.09
C GLU A 171 -11.96 -28.68 3.78
N GLN A 172 -11.36 -27.55 3.40
CA GLN A 172 -12.09 -26.35 3.00
C GLN A 172 -12.86 -26.57 1.68
N LEU A 173 -12.22 -27.22 0.69
CA LEU A 173 -12.87 -27.50 -0.61
C LEU A 173 -14.04 -28.50 -0.51
N LYS A 174 -14.10 -29.31 0.56
CA LYS A 174 -15.16 -30.29 0.82
C LYS A 174 -16.38 -29.68 1.53
N LYS A 175 -16.24 -28.50 2.08
CA LYS A 175 -17.35 -27.73 2.67
C LYS A 175 -18.11 -26.95 1.62
#